data_16177ed973afc654e5dd72c49deb17eb
#
_entry.id   16177ed973afc654e5dd72c49deb17eb
#
_cell.length_a   1.000
_cell.length_b   1.000
_cell.length_c   1.000
_cell.angle_alpha   90.00
_cell.angle_beta   90.00
_cell.angle_gamma   90.00
#
_symmetry.space_group_name_H-M   'P 1'
#
loop_
_entity.id
_entity.type
_entity.pdbx_description
1 polymer ?
#
loop_
_entity_poly.entity_id
_entity_poly.type
_entity_poly.pdbx_seq_one_letter_code
_entity_poly.pdbx_strand_id
1 'polypeptide(L)'
;MRALVLSGGAVHGAYQMGAIKYLVEDLGLEYDFFAGVSVGALNSAYMSLYPKGQEKNAVSNLYNIWMGIDNAKVRKNWFPFGVVSALWKDSLYNSQPLIDMVHNTVDVNKIRQANRQVAVGAVNMVTGDY
;
A
#
# COMPACT_ATOMS: atom_id res chain seq x y z
N MET A 1 -14.29 -13.00 -13.74
CA MET A 1 -13.18 -12.14 -13.22
C MET A 1 -13.75 -11.17 -12.21
N ARG A 2 -13.16 -11.09 -11.01
CA ARG A 2 -13.53 -10.15 -9.96
C ARG A 2 -12.34 -9.24 -9.66
N ALA A 3 -12.55 -7.93 -9.66
CA ALA A 3 -11.54 -6.93 -9.36
C ALA A 3 -11.81 -6.27 -8.01
N LEU A 4 -10.74 -5.94 -7.28
CA LEU A 4 -10.78 -5.06 -6.13
C LEU A 4 -10.04 -3.76 -6.48
N VAL A 5 -10.75 -2.63 -6.43
CA VAL A 5 -10.20 -1.32 -6.76
C VAL A 5 -10.21 -0.44 -5.53
N LEU A 6 -9.04 0.09 -5.16
CA LEU A 6 -8.83 0.81 -3.92
C LEU A 6 -8.38 2.25 -4.19
N SER A 7 -9.09 3.21 -3.61
CA SER A 7 -8.78 4.64 -3.74
C SER A 7 -7.56 5.04 -2.91
N GLY A 8 -7.02 6.23 -3.16
CA GLY A 8 -6.11 6.89 -2.24
C GLY A 8 -6.82 7.34 -0.96
N GLY A 9 -6.03 7.76 0.05
CA GLY A 9 -6.64 8.24 1.30
C GLY A 9 -5.71 8.20 2.52
N ALA A 10 -4.40 8.10 2.32
CA ALA A 10 -3.42 8.08 3.41
C ALA A 10 -3.81 7.12 4.55
N VAL A 11 -4.05 7.62 5.76
CA VAL A 11 -4.41 6.78 6.92
C VAL A 11 -5.74 6.01 6.77
N HIS A 12 -6.60 6.42 5.85
CA HIS A 12 -7.83 5.68 5.55
C HIS A 12 -7.56 4.31 4.88
N GLY A 13 -6.31 4.01 4.53
CA GLY A 13 -5.90 2.66 4.16
C GLY A 13 -6.18 1.61 5.25
N ALA A 14 -6.18 2.01 6.52
CA ALA A 14 -6.60 1.14 7.62
C ALA A 14 -8.10 0.78 7.54
N TYR A 15 -8.95 1.73 7.14
CA TYR A 15 -10.37 1.45 6.87
C TYR A 15 -10.55 0.49 5.69
N GLN A 16 -9.80 0.73 4.59
CA GLN A 16 -9.81 -0.21 3.46
C GLN A 16 -9.42 -1.62 3.91
N MET A 17 -8.41 -1.75 4.79
CA MET A 17 -8.01 -3.04 5.35
C MET A 17 -9.15 -3.74 6.08
N GLY A 18 -9.90 -3.00 6.90
CA GLY A 18 -11.09 -3.53 7.59
C GLY A 18 -12.16 -4.04 6.60
N ALA A 19 -12.41 -3.26 5.53
CA ALA A 19 -13.34 -3.66 4.48
C ALA A 19 -12.85 -4.91 3.73
N ILE A 20 -11.57 -4.96 3.33
CA ILE A 20 -10.98 -6.13 2.66
C ILE A 20 -11.09 -7.37 3.57
N LYS A 21 -10.81 -7.22 4.86
CA LYS A 21 -10.92 -8.31 5.83
C LYS A 21 -12.32 -8.89 5.84
N TYR A 22 -13.35 -8.06 5.96
CA TYR A 22 -14.74 -8.50 5.92
C TYR A 22 -15.09 -9.22 4.60
N LEU A 23 -14.72 -8.60 3.46
CA LEU A 23 -15.00 -9.18 2.14
C LEU A 23 -14.35 -10.56 1.95
N VAL A 24 -13.15 -10.76 2.46
CA VAL A 24 -12.40 -12.00 2.28
C VAL A 24 -12.72 -13.03 3.35
N GLU A 25 -12.75 -12.66 4.63
CA GLU A 25 -12.90 -13.62 5.73
C GLU A 25 -14.36 -13.99 5.96
N ASP A 26 -15.28 -13.01 5.94
CA ASP A 26 -16.70 -13.24 6.26
C ASP A 26 -17.49 -13.60 5.00
N LEU A 27 -17.24 -12.93 3.87
CA LEU A 27 -17.97 -13.21 2.63
C LEU A 27 -17.24 -14.21 1.72
N GLY A 28 -16.03 -14.62 2.04
CA GLY A 28 -15.27 -15.61 1.28
C GLY A 28 -14.93 -15.17 -0.15
N LEU A 29 -14.81 -13.86 -0.40
CA LEU A 29 -14.59 -13.35 -1.74
C LEU A 29 -13.12 -13.51 -2.15
N GLU A 30 -12.92 -14.00 -3.36
CA GLU A 30 -11.62 -14.07 -4.02
C GLU A 30 -11.57 -13.08 -5.18
N TYR A 31 -10.39 -12.61 -5.50
CA TYR A 31 -10.17 -11.59 -6.53
C TYR A 31 -9.16 -12.06 -7.56
N ASP A 32 -9.37 -11.72 -8.82
CA ASP A 32 -8.46 -12.03 -9.94
C ASP A 32 -7.51 -10.86 -10.22
N PHE A 33 -7.96 -9.64 -9.93
CA PHE A 33 -7.26 -8.40 -10.25
C PHE A 33 -7.34 -7.41 -9.09
N PHE A 34 -6.24 -6.75 -8.81
CA PHE A 34 -6.16 -5.67 -7.84
C PHE A 34 -5.73 -4.37 -8.52
N ALA A 35 -6.37 -3.26 -8.18
CA ALA A 35 -5.93 -1.95 -8.65
C ALA A 35 -6.00 -0.92 -7.53
N GLY A 36 -5.12 0.07 -7.57
CA GLY A 36 -5.16 1.12 -6.56
C GLY A 36 -4.27 2.31 -6.86
N VAL A 37 -4.52 3.39 -6.11
CA VAL A 37 -3.72 4.61 -6.14
C VAL A 37 -3.31 4.99 -4.72
N SER A 38 -2.11 5.52 -4.54
CA SER A 38 -1.58 5.92 -3.23
C SER A 38 -1.62 4.75 -2.23
N VAL A 39 -2.22 4.91 -1.05
CA VAL A 39 -2.38 3.83 -0.07
C VAL A 39 -3.16 2.62 -0.61
N GLY A 40 -4.12 2.85 -1.51
CA GLY A 40 -4.82 1.77 -2.20
C GLY A 40 -3.88 0.96 -3.11
N ALA A 41 -2.87 1.60 -3.72
CA ALA A 41 -1.83 0.90 -4.47
C ALA A 41 -0.99 -0.01 -3.56
N LEU A 42 -0.64 0.46 -2.36
CA LEU A 42 0.11 -0.34 -1.37
C LEU A 42 -0.68 -1.57 -0.92
N ASN A 43 -1.95 -1.38 -0.55
CA ASN A 43 -2.83 -2.48 -0.16
C ASN A 43 -3.02 -3.48 -1.33
N SER A 44 -3.24 -2.98 -2.56
CA SER A 44 -3.38 -3.81 -3.76
C SER A 44 -2.12 -4.62 -4.08
N ALA A 45 -0.96 -3.98 -4.04
CA ALA A 45 0.32 -4.64 -4.28
C ALA A 45 0.58 -5.73 -3.23
N TYR A 46 0.29 -5.45 -1.96
CA TYR A 46 0.47 -6.43 -0.90
C TYR A 46 -0.46 -7.66 -1.07
N MET A 47 -1.74 -7.43 -1.34
CA MET A 47 -2.70 -8.51 -1.60
C MET A 47 -2.26 -9.39 -2.79
N SER A 48 -1.58 -8.79 -3.77
CA SER A 48 -1.08 -9.48 -4.97
C SER A 48 0.15 -10.37 -4.72
N LEU A 49 0.76 -10.32 -3.53
CA LEU A 49 1.88 -11.22 -3.15
C LEU A 49 1.43 -12.68 -2.98
N TYR A 50 0.13 -12.90 -2.85
CA TYR A 50 -0.44 -14.21 -2.54
C TYR A 50 -1.25 -14.74 -3.72
N PRO A 51 -1.11 -16.02 -4.09
CA PRO A 51 -1.91 -16.62 -5.14
C PRO A 51 -3.40 -16.65 -4.78
N LYS A 52 -4.24 -16.79 -5.79
CA LYS A 52 -5.70 -16.91 -5.62
C LYS A 52 -6.03 -18.12 -4.70
N GLY A 53 -6.99 -17.92 -3.81
CA GLY A 53 -7.33 -18.87 -2.76
C GLY A 53 -6.54 -18.66 -1.45
N GLN A 54 -5.53 -17.79 -1.44
CA GLN A 54 -4.76 -17.44 -0.24
C GLN A 54 -5.05 -16.02 0.28
N GLU A 55 -6.16 -15.44 -0.12
CA GLU A 55 -6.57 -14.09 0.30
C GLU A 55 -6.64 -13.95 1.82
N LYS A 56 -7.08 -14.96 2.55
CA LYS A 56 -7.15 -14.93 4.02
C LYS A 56 -5.77 -14.76 4.65
N ASN A 57 -4.75 -15.43 4.11
CA ASN A 57 -3.37 -15.27 4.57
C ASN A 57 -2.84 -13.86 4.26
N ALA A 58 -3.13 -13.36 3.06
CA ALA A 58 -2.78 -11.98 2.67
C ALA A 58 -3.40 -10.95 3.61
N VAL A 59 -4.69 -11.10 3.88
CA VAL A 59 -5.46 -10.22 4.79
C VAL A 59 -4.89 -10.23 6.20
N SER A 60 -4.67 -11.40 6.77
CA SER A 60 -4.13 -11.54 8.13
C SER A 60 -2.77 -10.84 8.28
N ASN A 61 -1.88 -11.04 7.32
CA ASN A 61 -0.55 -10.43 7.36
C ASN A 61 -0.61 -8.92 7.10
N LEU A 62 -1.43 -8.46 6.15
CA LEU A 62 -1.63 -7.02 5.90
C LEU A 62 -2.25 -6.32 7.12
N TYR A 63 -3.19 -6.95 7.80
CA TYR A 63 -3.76 -6.45 9.04
C TYR A 63 -2.68 -6.23 10.11
N ASN A 64 -1.79 -7.21 10.30
CA ASN A 64 -0.69 -7.09 11.25
C ASN A 64 0.27 -5.94 10.91
N ILE A 65 0.52 -5.70 9.62
CA ILE A 65 1.31 -4.54 9.18
C ILE A 65 0.61 -3.25 9.60
N TRP A 66 -0.68 -3.11 9.31
CA TRP A 66 -1.45 -1.92 9.66
C TRP A 66 -1.50 -1.68 11.17
N MET A 67 -1.67 -2.72 11.97
CA MET A 67 -1.64 -2.63 13.43
C MET A 67 -0.27 -2.22 13.99
N GLY A 68 0.79 -2.52 13.25
CA GLY A 68 2.15 -2.15 13.62
C GLY A 68 2.63 -0.79 13.10
N ILE A 69 1.81 -0.07 12.32
CA ILE A 69 2.19 1.24 11.78
C ILE A 69 1.99 2.34 12.84
N ASP A 70 3.03 3.15 13.02
CA ASP A 70 2.99 4.41 13.75
C ASP A 70 3.56 5.56 12.91
N ASN A 71 3.46 6.79 13.40
CA ASN A 71 3.95 7.95 12.67
C ASN A 71 5.46 7.90 12.37
N ALA A 72 6.25 7.30 13.24
CA ALA A 72 7.70 7.19 13.06
C ALA A 72 8.08 6.21 11.95
N LYS A 73 7.23 5.20 11.70
CA LYS A 73 7.41 4.22 10.62
C LYS A 73 7.01 4.73 9.25
N VAL A 74 6.23 5.80 9.19
CA VAL A 74 5.71 6.35 7.93
C VAL A 74 6.46 7.59 7.50
N ARG A 75 6.78 8.46 8.46
CA ARG A 75 7.44 9.74 8.20
C ARG A 75 8.33 10.18 9.35
N LYS A 76 9.36 10.96 9.02
CA LYS A 76 10.21 11.66 9.99
C LYS A 76 10.28 13.14 9.64
N ASN A 77 10.44 13.99 10.66
CA ASN A 77 10.79 15.38 10.43
C ASN A 77 12.25 15.47 9.94
N TRP A 78 12.52 16.42 9.06
CA TRP A 78 13.88 16.68 8.62
C TRP A 78 14.72 17.23 9.79
N PHE A 79 15.81 16.55 10.11
CA PHE A 79 16.79 17.04 11.08
C PHE A 79 17.73 18.07 10.38
N PRO A 80 18.18 19.18 11.07
CA PRO A 80 17.85 19.53 12.45
C PRO A 80 16.62 20.46 12.60
N PHE A 81 16.08 21.03 11.52
CA PHE A 81 15.10 22.11 11.57
C PHE A 81 13.64 21.67 11.38
N GLY A 82 13.38 20.37 11.35
CA GLY A 82 12.02 19.85 11.21
C GLY A 82 11.29 20.39 9.97
N VAL A 83 10.06 20.89 10.15
CA VAL A 83 9.21 21.40 9.05
C VAL A 83 9.82 22.63 8.36
N VAL A 84 10.64 23.42 9.04
CA VAL A 84 11.32 24.60 8.45
C VAL A 84 12.30 24.17 7.34
N SER A 85 12.82 22.95 7.41
CA SER A 85 13.66 22.39 6.35
C SER A 85 12.95 22.28 4.99
N ALA A 86 11.62 22.30 4.96
CA ALA A 86 10.84 22.28 3.71
C ALA A 86 11.13 23.48 2.79
N LEU A 87 11.69 24.58 3.32
CA LEU A 87 12.13 25.70 2.51
C LEU A 87 13.30 25.37 1.56
N TRP A 88 14.01 24.25 1.85
CA TRP A 88 15.16 23.76 1.07
C TRP A 88 15.04 22.29 0.64
N LYS A 89 13.87 21.68 0.85
CA LYS A 89 13.58 20.28 0.50
C LYS A 89 12.31 20.20 -0.31
N ASP A 90 12.21 19.20 -1.16
CA ASP A 90 11.07 18.99 -2.07
C ASP A 90 9.80 18.50 -1.35
N SER A 91 9.85 18.28 -0.04
CA SER A 91 8.71 17.84 0.76
C SER A 91 8.78 18.28 2.22
N LEU A 92 7.62 18.39 2.87
CA LEU A 92 7.48 18.75 4.29
C LEU A 92 8.08 17.72 5.24
N TYR A 93 8.10 16.44 4.85
CA TYR A 93 8.54 15.32 5.67
C TYR A 93 9.47 14.40 4.89
N ASN A 94 10.36 13.72 5.62
CA ASN A 94 11.14 12.64 5.05
C ASN A 94 10.27 11.37 4.94
N SER A 95 9.98 10.94 3.71
CA SER A 95 9.21 9.72 3.42
C SER A 95 10.07 8.45 3.29
N GLN A 96 11.39 8.54 3.54
CA GLN A 96 12.30 7.38 3.45
C GLN A 96 11.81 6.18 4.27
N PRO A 97 11.28 6.34 5.51
CA PRO A 97 10.77 5.19 6.27
C PRO A 97 9.64 4.45 5.56
N LEU A 98 8.76 5.17 4.85
CA LEU A 98 7.70 4.56 4.05
C LEU A 98 8.28 3.81 2.85
N ILE A 99 9.24 4.41 2.16
CA ILE A 99 9.93 3.78 1.02
C ILE A 99 10.60 2.48 1.46
N ASP A 100 11.35 2.51 2.55
CA ASP A 100 12.03 1.35 3.11
C ASP A 100 11.02 0.26 3.51
N MET A 101 9.91 0.64 4.13
CA MET A 101 8.83 -0.28 4.50
C MET A 101 8.25 -0.96 3.25
N VAL A 102 7.97 -0.21 2.19
CA VAL A 102 7.43 -0.75 0.94
C VAL A 102 8.43 -1.72 0.29
N HIS A 103 9.71 -1.33 0.17
CA HIS A 103 10.74 -2.18 -0.41
C HIS A 103 10.94 -3.49 0.37
N ASN A 104 10.81 -3.44 1.69
CA ASN A 104 10.95 -4.63 2.54
C ASN A 104 9.69 -5.52 2.55
N THR A 105 8.56 -4.99 2.10
CA THR A 105 7.25 -5.65 2.23
C THR A 105 6.74 -6.17 0.89
N VAL A 106 6.97 -5.43 -0.20
CA VAL A 106 6.45 -5.74 -1.54
C VAL A 106 7.57 -6.27 -2.43
N ASP A 107 7.52 -7.58 -2.71
CA ASP A 107 8.44 -8.25 -3.62
C ASP A 107 7.75 -8.50 -4.97
N VAL A 108 8.22 -7.81 -6.01
CA VAL A 108 7.69 -7.94 -7.38
C VAL A 108 7.81 -9.37 -7.92
N ASN A 109 8.85 -10.11 -7.54
CA ASN A 109 9.01 -11.50 -7.97
C ASN A 109 7.94 -12.40 -7.36
N LYS A 110 7.56 -12.16 -6.10
CA LYS A 110 6.44 -12.87 -5.47
C LYS A 110 5.12 -12.59 -6.17
N ILE A 111 4.85 -11.35 -6.57
CA ILE A 111 3.65 -11.00 -7.36
C ILE A 111 3.61 -11.80 -8.68
N ARG A 112 4.75 -11.85 -9.39
CA ARG A 112 4.86 -12.65 -10.64
C ARG A 112 4.64 -14.14 -10.39
N GLN A 113 5.23 -14.69 -9.32
CA GLN A 113 5.06 -16.10 -8.93
C GLN A 113 3.62 -16.41 -8.49
N ALA A 114 2.95 -15.48 -7.83
CA ALA A 114 1.55 -15.61 -7.43
C ALA A 114 0.58 -15.59 -8.61
N ASN A 115 1.07 -15.25 -9.81
CA ASN A 115 0.27 -15.12 -11.04
C ASN A 115 -0.93 -14.17 -10.85
N ARG A 116 -0.71 -13.05 -10.15
CA ARG A 116 -1.72 -12.02 -9.89
C ARG A 116 -1.57 -10.85 -10.86
N GLN A 117 -2.70 -10.31 -11.24
CA GLN A 117 -2.74 -9.04 -11.98
C GLN A 117 -2.91 -7.90 -11.00
N VAL A 118 -2.03 -6.90 -11.08
CA VAL A 118 -2.09 -5.68 -10.28
C VAL A 118 -1.81 -4.47 -11.16
N ALA A 119 -2.58 -3.40 -10.97
CA ALA A 119 -2.34 -2.10 -11.55
C ALA A 119 -2.23 -1.04 -10.45
N VAL A 120 -1.26 -0.13 -10.60
CA VAL A 120 -1.08 0.98 -9.66
C VAL A 120 -1.05 2.29 -10.45
N GLY A 121 -1.86 3.26 -9.99
CA GLY A 121 -1.86 4.61 -10.55
C GLY A 121 -0.76 5.45 -9.92
N ALA A 122 -0.01 6.15 -10.76
CA ALA A 122 1.01 7.09 -10.37
C ALA A 122 1.06 8.26 -11.37
N VAL A 123 1.46 9.44 -10.89
CA VAL A 123 1.62 10.63 -11.72
C VAL A 123 3.11 10.91 -11.93
N ASN A 124 3.50 11.15 -13.17
CA ASN A 124 4.82 11.66 -13.49
C ASN A 124 4.90 13.13 -13.09
N MET A 125 5.69 13.45 -12.05
CA MET A 125 5.80 14.82 -11.52
C MET A 125 6.48 15.82 -12.47
N VAL A 126 7.16 15.31 -13.50
CA VAL A 126 7.83 16.19 -14.50
C VAL A 126 6.88 16.53 -15.64
N THR A 127 6.13 15.55 -16.14
CA THR A 127 5.25 15.74 -17.30
C THR A 127 3.79 15.97 -16.93
N GLY A 128 3.39 15.60 -15.71
CA GLY A 128 2.00 15.63 -15.25
C GLY A 128 1.15 14.46 -15.78
N ASP A 129 1.73 13.54 -16.53
CA ASP A 129 1.02 12.38 -17.07
C ASP A 129 0.69 11.37 -15.96
N TYR A 130 -0.50 10.70 -16.11
CA TYR A 130 -0.97 9.66 -15.19
C TYR A 130 -0.64 8.27 -15.71
#